data_bf9c5f0e29e265d1d2c3743f33970a4b
#
_entry.id   bf9c5f0e29e265d1d2c3743f33970a4b
#
_cell.length_a   1.000
_cell.length_b   1.000
_cell.length_c   1.000
_cell.angle_alpha   90.00
_cell.angle_beta   90.00
_cell.angle_gamma   90.00
#
_symmetry.space_group_name_H-M   'P 1'
#
loop_
_entity.id
_entity.type
_entity.pdbx_description
1 polymer ?
#
loop_
_entity_poly.entity_id
_entity_poly.type
_entity_poly.pdbx_seq_one_letter_code
_entity_poly.pdbx_strand_id
1 'polypeptide(L)'
;GEGPGAQEDEQGIPFVGQAGKLLDLALEACGFPPDLYYIANVVKCRPPQNRNPLREETEACMPYLREQFRLIKPKIVVCLGTVASVALIGPEAKITAVRGTWIEKKGTYFTATYHPAALLRDESKKIFMWRDLKAVQERLHEII
;
A
#
# COMPACT_ATOMS: atom_id res chain seq x y z
N GLY A 1 0.89 -2.84 1.45
CA GLY A 1 0.02 -3.00 2.64
C GLY A 1 0.78 -3.41 3.88
N GLU A 2 0.05 -3.66 4.98
CA GLU A 2 0.72 -4.00 6.26
C GLU A 2 1.25 -5.42 6.27
N GLY A 3 0.38 -6.42 6.07
CA GLY A 3 0.72 -7.82 6.10
C GLY A 3 -0.44 -8.67 5.62
N PRO A 4 -0.22 -9.98 5.41
CA PRO A 4 -1.26 -10.85 4.88
C PRO A 4 -2.36 -11.13 5.92
N GLY A 5 -3.61 -11.15 5.46
CA GLY A 5 -4.75 -11.62 6.24
C GLY A 5 -4.90 -13.13 6.16
N ALA A 6 -6.03 -13.66 6.66
CA ALA A 6 -6.27 -15.11 6.70
C ALA A 6 -6.28 -15.73 5.30
N GLN A 7 -6.96 -15.12 4.34
CA GLN A 7 -7.06 -15.66 2.99
C GLN A 7 -5.73 -15.53 2.24
N GLU A 8 -5.02 -14.43 2.44
CA GLU A 8 -3.69 -14.23 1.86
C GLU A 8 -2.67 -15.23 2.40
N ASP A 9 -2.72 -15.50 3.71
CA ASP A 9 -1.85 -16.48 4.35
C ASP A 9 -2.12 -17.90 3.81
N GLU A 10 -3.40 -18.25 3.63
CA GLU A 10 -3.80 -19.54 3.08
C GLU A 10 -3.38 -19.71 1.62
N GLN A 11 -3.53 -18.70 0.79
CA GLN A 11 -3.28 -18.77 -0.65
C GLN A 11 -1.86 -18.35 -1.06
N GLY A 12 -1.13 -17.67 -0.17
CA GLY A 12 0.21 -17.17 -0.48
C GLY A 12 0.22 -16.00 -1.45
N ILE A 13 -0.93 -15.35 -1.67
CA ILE A 13 -1.10 -14.23 -2.60
C ILE A 13 -1.56 -13.00 -1.81
N PRO A 14 -0.93 -11.80 -1.99
CA PRO A 14 -1.38 -10.61 -1.27
C PRO A 14 -2.73 -10.10 -1.80
N PHE A 15 -3.53 -9.55 -0.89
CA PHE A 15 -4.78 -8.85 -1.20
C PHE A 15 -5.80 -9.68 -1.98
N VAL A 16 -6.07 -10.92 -1.55
CA VAL A 16 -7.12 -11.78 -2.15
C VAL A 16 -8.45 -11.77 -1.40
N GLY A 17 -8.48 -11.19 -0.18
CA GLY A 17 -9.70 -11.06 0.62
C GLY A 17 -10.58 -9.90 0.16
N GLN A 18 -11.58 -9.51 0.99
CA GLN A 18 -12.51 -8.43 0.67
C GLN A 18 -11.79 -7.09 0.47
N ALA A 19 -10.80 -6.79 1.29
CA ALA A 19 -10.00 -5.57 1.13
C ALA A 19 -9.25 -5.57 -0.20
N GLY A 20 -8.70 -6.72 -0.59
CA GLY A 20 -8.02 -6.87 -1.87
C GLY A 20 -8.94 -6.68 -3.06
N LYS A 21 -10.16 -7.23 -2.98
CA LYS A 21 -11.17 -7.04 -4.04
C LYS A 21 -11.57 -5.59 -4.18
N LEU A 22 -11.71 -4.88 -3.07
CA LEU A 22 -12.02 -3.44 -3.10
C LEU A 22 -10.87 -2.65 -3.73
N LEU A 23 -9.62 -2.99 -3.40
CA LEU A 23 -8.45 -2.36 -4.01
C LEU A 23 -8.43 -2.59 -5.52
N ASP A 24 -8.68 -3.82 -5.98
CA ASP A 24 -8.73 -4.13 -7.41
C ASP A 24 -9.78 -3.29 -8.13
N LEU A 25 -10.97 -3.16 -7.55
CA LEU A 25 -12.03 -2.33 -8.12
C LEU A 25 -11.64 -0.86 -8.19
N ALA A 26 -10.99 -0.36 -7.13
CA ALA A 26 -10.54 1.03 -7.09
C ALA A 26 -9.46 1.31 -8.14
N LEU A 27 -8.49 0.42 -8.28
CA LEU A 27 -7.43 0.54 -9.27
C LEU A 27 -7.99 0.48 -10.70
N GLU A 28 -8.91 -0.45 -10.97
CA GLU A 28 -9.56 -0.55 -12.25
C GLU A 28 -10.36 0.71 -12.58
N ALA A 29 -11.14 1.21 -11.63
CA ALA A 29 -11.94 2.42 -11.81
C ALA A 29 -11.09 3.66 -12.05
N CYS A 30 -9.86 3.70 -11.50
CA CYS A 30 -8.92 4.79 -11.72
C CYS A 30 -8.01 4.61 -12.94
N GLY A 31 -8.23 3.55 -13.71
CA GLY A 31 -7.52 3.34 -14.97
C GLY A 31 -6.15 2.69 -14.84
N PHE A 32 -5.93 1.89 -13.79
CA PHE A 32 -4.69 1.14 -13.63
C PHE A 32 -4.86 -0.30 -14.11
N PRO A 33 -4.27 -0.68 -15.26
CA PRO A 33 -4.26 -2.09 -15.66
C PRO A 33 -3.33 -2.90 -14.76
N PRO A 34 -3.61 -4.21 -14.56
CA PRO A 34 -2.84 -5.04 -13.62
C PRO A 34 -1.34 -5.15 -13.90
N ASP A 35 -0.91 -4.93 -15.13
CA ASP A 35 0.51 -4.98 -15.51
C ASP A 35 1.29 -3.71 -15.16
N LEU A 36 0.61 -2.63 -14.72
CA LEU A 36 1.28 -1.39 -14.33
C LEU A 36 1.66 -1.33 -12.87
N TYR A 37 1.17 -2.24 -12.03
CA TYR A 37 1.45 -2.18 -10.60
C TYR A 37 1.83 -3.54 -10.04
N TYR A 38 2.54 -3.50 -8.91
CA TYR A 38 2.89 -4.67 -8.11
C TYR A 38 2.44 -4.41 -6.68
N ILE A 39 1.72 -5.36 -6.10
CA ILE A 39 1.21 -5.25 -4.73
C ILE A 39 2.10 -6.08 -3.81
N ALA A 40 2.58 -5.47 -2.73
CA ALA A 40 3.41 -6.12 -1.74
C ALA A 40 3.00 -5.69 -0.34
N ASN A 41 3.35 -6.51 0.65
CA ASN A 41 3.13 -6.21 2.06
C ASN A 41 4.47 -5.87 2.74
N VAL A 42 4.42 -5.00 3.74
CA VAL A 42 5.58 -4.67 4.57
C VAL A 42 6.00 -5.91 5.36
N VAL A 43 5.04 -6.62 5.95
CA VAL A 43 5.28 -7.89 6.65
C VAL A 43 4.86 -9.04 5.76
N LYS A 44 5.74 -10.03 5.57
CA LYS A 44 5.52 -11.13 4.63
C LYS A 44 4.78 -12.31 5.25
N CYS A 45 4.72 -12.39 6.59
CA CYS A 45 3.99 -13.42 7.31
C CYS A 45 2.83 -12.79 8.09
N ARG A 46 1.73 -13.53 8.21
CA ARG A 46 0.55 -13.07 8.93
C ARG A 46 0.85 -12.98 10.42
N PRO A 47 0.70 -11.78 11.06
CA PRO A 47 0.81 -11.68 12.51
C PRO A 47 -0.32 -12.48 13.20
N PRO A 48 -0.09 -13.02 14.41
CA PRO A 48 -1.14 -13.73 15.15
C PRO A 48 -2.40 -12.90 15.33
N GLN A 49 -3.57 -13.49 15.10
CA GLN A 49 -4.89 -12.85 15.25
C GLN A 49 -5.06 -11.57 14.43
N ASN A 50 -4.36 -11.45 13.30
CA ASN A 50 -4.42 -10.28 12.42
C ASN A 50 -4.11 -8.95 13.12
N ARG A 51 -3.36 -8.97 14.23
CA ARG A 51 -2.93 -7.73 14.88
C ARG A 51 -1.99 -6.93 13.98
N ASN A 52 -1.81 -5.65 14.30
CA ASN A 52 -0.79 -4.85 13.64
C ASN A 52 0.59 -5.47 13.90
N PRO A 53 1.51 -5.47 12.90
CA PRO A 53 2.84 -6.03 13.10
C PRO A 53 3.61 -5.24 14.15
N LEU A 54 4.38 -5.95 14.97
CA LEU A 54 5.33 -5.33 15.87
C LEU A 54 6.50 -4.76 15.08
N ARG A 55 7.21 -3.81 15.68
CA ARG A 55 8.37 -3.20 15.03
C ARG A 55 9.41 -4.24 14.60
N GLU A 56 9.67 -5.22 15.45
CA GLU A 56 10.61 -6.30 15.16
C GLU A 56 10.16 -7.14 13.97
N GLU A 57 8.86 -7.38 13.84
CA GLU A 57 8.30 -8.11 12.71
C GLU A 57 8.46 -7.34 11.42
N THR A 58 8.21 -6.03 11.45
CA THR A 58 8.40 -5.16 10.30
C THR A 58 9.87 -5.11 9.90
N GLU A 59 10.78 -4.94 10.85
CA GLU A 59 12.21 -4.88 10.59
C GLU A 59 12.74 -6.20 10.03
N ALA A 60 12.23 -7.33 10.50
CA ALA A 60 12.63 -8.65 10.00
C ALA A 60 12.23 -8.87 8.54
N CYS A 61 11.14 -8.26 8.08
CA CYS A 61 10.64 -8.40 6.71
C CYS A 61 11.16 -7.32 5.76
N MET A 62 11.69 -6.21 6.25
CA MET A 62 12.16 -5.11 5.41
C MET A 62 13.21 -5.49 4.37
N PRO A 63 14.18 -6.39 4.63
CA PRO A 63 15.11 -6.80 3.59
C PRO A 63 14.44 -7.41 2.37
N TYR A 64 13.35 -8.15 2.55
CA TYR A 64 12.57 -8.73 1.45
C TYR A 64 11.90 -7.64 0.62
N LEU A 65 11.32 -6.64 1.26
CA LEU A 65 10.68 -5.52 0.58
C LEU A 65 11.71 -4.69 -0.19
N ARG A 66 12.89 -4.45 0.40
CA ARG A 66 14.00 -3.74 -0.27
C ARG A 66 14.45 -4.48 -1.51
N GLU A 67 14.52 -5.81 -1.45
CA GLU A 67 14.89 -6.63 -2.61
C GLU A 67 13.83 -6.53 -3.71
N GLN A 68 12.55 -6.53 -3.35
CA GLN A 68 11.47 -6.31 -4.30
C GLN A 68 11.60 -4.94 -4.98
N PHE A 69 11.91 -3.89 -4.22
CA PHE A 69 12.14 -2.54 -4.76
C PHE A 69 13.33 -2.53 -5.72
N ARG A 70 14.41 -3.22 -5.36
CA ARG A 70 15.60 -3.31 -6.20
C ARG A 70 15.32 -3.95 -7.54
N LEU A 71 14.48 -4.99 -7.55
CA LEU A 71 14.13 -5.73 -8.76
C LEU A 71 13.11 -4.99 -9.62
N ILE A 72 12.10 -4.39 -9.00
CA ILE A 72 10.99 -3.75 -9.70
C ILE A 72 11.35 -2.34 -10.14
N LYS A 73 12.13 -1.62 -9.34
CA LYS A 73 12.52 -0.22 -9.56
C LYS A 73 11.29 0.67 -9.81
N PRO A 74 10.36 0.73 -8.84
CA PRO A 74 9.12 1.48 -9.04
C PRO A 74 9.38 2.97 -9.15
N LYS A 75 8.61 3.65 -9.99
CA LYS A 75 8.65 5.12 -10.10
C LYS A 75 7.79 5.77 -9.03
N ILE A 76 6.69 5.13 -8.66
CA ILE A 76 5.77 5.58 -7.62
C ILE A 76 5.51 4.44 -6.65
N VAL A 77 5.54 4.75 -5.36
CA VAL A 77 5.17 3.83 -4.30
C VAL A 77 3.99 4.42 -3.55
N VAL A 78 2.90 3.67 -3.50
CA VAL A 78 1.68 4.06 -2.76
C VAL A 78 1.61 3.24 -1.49
N CYS A 79 1.73 3.91 -0.35
CA CYS A 79 1.62 3.27 0.96
C CYS A 79 0.14 3.18 1.34
N LEU A 80 -0.34 1.98 1.61
CA LEU A 80 -1.73 1.73 1.99
C LEU A 80 -1.83 1.63 3.52
N GLY A 81 -2.28 2.70 4.15
CA GLY A 81 -2.47 2.75 5.59
C GLY A 81 -1.26 3.19 6.38
N THR A 82 -1.44 3.31 7.70
CA THR A 82 -0.42 3.85 8.61
C THR A 82 0.82 2.95 8.72
N VAL A 83 0.65 1.64 8.80
CA VAL A 83 1.79 0.72 8.98
C VAL A 83 2.76 0.83 7.82
N ALA A 84 2.27 0.81 6.58
CA ALA A 84 3.12 0.98 5.40
C ALA A 84 3.74 2.38 5.35
N SER A 85 2.97 3.41 5.70
CA SER A 85 3.45 4.79 5.70
C SER A 85 4.57 5.02 6.71
N VAL A 86 4.43 4.48 7.91
CA VAL A 86 5.48 4.54 8.94
C VAL A 86 6.74 3.83 8.47
N ALA A 87 6.60 2.66 7.86
CA ALA A 87 7.74 1.87 7.42
C ALA A 87 8.52 2.52 6.26
N LEU A 88 7.82 3.18 5.33
CA LEU A 88 8.41 3.63 4.07
C LEU A 88 8.57 5.15 3.98
N ILE A 89 7.73 5.93 4.65
CA ILE A 89 7.79 7.39 4.63
C ILE A 89 8.51 7.93 5.86
N GLY A 90 8.09 7.52 7.05
CA GLY A 90 8.74 7.95 8.27
C GLY A 90 7.94 7.59 9.52
N PRO A 91 8.61 7.54 10.71
CA PRO A 91 7.98 7.08 11.95
C PRO A 91 6.82 7.97 12.43
N GLU A 92 6.76 9.20 11.97
CA GLU A 92 5.70 10.17 12.34
C GLU A 92 4.53 10.15 11.35
N ALA A 93 4.55 9.30 10.33
CA ALA A 93 3.58 9.30 9.25
C ALA A 93 2.25 8.69 9.70
N LYS A 94 1.26 9.54 9.98
CA LYS A 94 -0.12 9.12 10.25
C LYS A 94 -0.92 9.27 8.96
N ILE A 95 -1.72 8.26 8.62
CA ILE A 95 -2.42 8.24 7.34
C ILE A 95 -3.34 9.45 7.15
N THR A 96 -4.00 9.92 8.19
CA THR A 96 -4.87 11.11 8.11
C THR A 96 -4.11 12.38 7.75
N ALA A 97 -2.82 12.44 8.06
CA ALA A 97 -1.97 13.59 7.78
C ALA A 97 -1.21 13.45 6.46
N VAL A 98 -0.78 12.23 6.12
CA VAL A 98 0.11 12.02 4.96
C VAL A 98 -0.63 11.57 3.69
N ARG A 99 -1.89 11.14 3.79
CA ARG A 99 -2.64 10.77 2.59
C ARG A 99 -2.66 11.93 1.59
N GLY A 100 -2.45 11.61 0.32
CA GLY A 100 -2.44 12.63 -0.74
C GLY A 100 -1.22 13.53 -0.77
N THR A 101 -0.26 13.38 0.14
CA THR A 101 1.00 14.12 0.09
C THR A 101 2.06 13.32 -0.70
N TRP A 102 3.10 14.00 -1.17
CA TRP A 102 4.13 13.40 -2.00
C TRP A 102 5.52 13.70 -1.45
N ILE A 103 6.37 12.67 -1.43
CA ILE A 103 7.78 12.77 -1.04
C ILE A 103 8.61 12.07 -2.11
N GLU A 104 9.69 12.72 -2.55
CA GLU A 104 10.65 12.11 -3.46
C GLU A 104 11.86 11.63 -2.67
N LYS A 105 12.27 10.38 -2.91
CA LYS A 105 13.48 9.79 -2.34
C LYS A 105 14.23 9.05 -3.44
N LYS A 106 15.43 9.50 -3.76
CA LYS A 106 16.32 8.85 -4.75
C LYS A 106 15.64 8.55 -6.09
N GLY A 107 14.82 9.50 -6.57
CA GLY A 107 14.14 9.36 -7.84
C GLY A 107 12.83 8.58 -7.80
N THR A 108 12.42 8.09 -6.64
CA THR A 108 11.13 7.41 -6.45
C THR A 108 10.18 8.33 -5.69
N TYR A 109 8.94 8.45 -6.17
CA TYR A 109 7.92 9.25 -5.52
C TYR A 109 7.08 8.38 -4.59
N PHE A 110 6.91 8.82 -3.34
CA PHE A 110 6.13 8.13 -2.32
C PHE A 110 4.91 8.95 -1.98
N THR A 111 3.77 8.29 -1.91
CA THR A 111 2.52 8.87 -1.42
C THR A 111 1.80 7.83 -0.56
N ALA A 112 0.69 8.22 0.03
CA ALA A 112 -0.10 7.34 0.89
C ALA A 112 -1.59 7.56 0.66
N THR A 113 -2.37 6.53 0.91
CA THR A 113 -3.82 6.59 0.98
C THR A 113 -4.32 5.63 2.04
N TYR A 114 -5.63 5.60 2.30
CA TYR A 114 -6.20 4.68 3.27
C TYR A 114 -5.97 3.23 2.87
N HIS A 115 -5.77 2.38 3.86
CA HIS A 115 -5.79 0.93 3.64
C HIS A 115 -7.21 0.51 3.23
N PRO A 116 -7.37 -0.39 2.24
CA PRO A 116 -8.71 -0.81 1.82
C PRO A 116 -9.58 -1.36 2.95
N ALA A 117 -9.00 -2.01 3.95
CA ALA A 117 -9.75 -2.50 5.12
C ALA A 117 -10.43 -1.36 5.90
N ALA A 118 -9.85 -0.17 5.91
CA ALA A 118 -10.46 1.00 6.56
C ALA A 118 -11.75 1.42 5.84
N LEU A 119 -11.82 1.22 4.53
CA LEU A 119 -13.01 1.54 3.73
C LEU A 119 -14.14 0.55 3.98
N LEU A 120 -13.82 -0.70 4.32
CA LEU A 120 -14.82 -1.71 4.69
C LEU A 120 -15.47 -1.36 6.03
N ARG A 121 -14.73 -0.70 6.92
CA ARG A 121 -15.25 -0.25 8.22
C ARG A 121 -15.97 1.09 8.14
N ASP A 122 -15.58 1.95 7.21
CA ASP A 122 -16.12 3.31 7.06
C ASP A 122 -16.16 3.70 5.58
N GLU A 123 -17.31 3.54 4.96
CA GLU A 123 -17.48 3.82 3.53
C GLU A 123 -17.27 5.29 3.16
N SER A 124 -17.40 6.21 4.11
CA SER A 124 -17.17 7.63 3.85
C SER A 124 -15.75 7.93 3.39
N LYS A 125 -14.79 7.03 3.65
CA LYS A 125 -13.41 7.17 3.24
C LYS A 125 -13.14 6.80 1.78
N LYS A 126 -14.09 6.18 1.09
CA LYS A 126 -13.91 5.74 -0.30
C LYS A 126 -13.56 6.89 -1.24
N ILE A 127 -14.20 8.03 -1.08
CA ILE A 127 -13.95 9.19 -1.93
C ILE A 127 -12.51 9.68 -1.80
N PHE A 128 -11.91 9.60 -0.61
CA PHE A 128 -10.53 10.01 -0.38
C PHE A 128 -9.56 9.06 -1.07
N MET A 129 -9.78 7.75 -1.00
CA MET A 129 -8.95 6.79 -1.74
C MET A 129 -9.05 7.03 -3.25
N TRP A 130 -10.26 7.28 -3.76
CA TRP A 130 -10.46 7.57 -5.18
C TRP A 130 -9.67 8.79 -5.62
N ARG A 131 -9.74 9.87 -4.86
CA ARG A 131 -8.97 11.09 -5.13
C ARG A 131 -7.47 10.86 -5.09
N ASP A 132 -7.01 10.08 -4.10
CA ASP A 132 -5.59 9.80 -3.93
C ASP A 132 -5.06 8.95 -5.09
N LEU A 133 -5.78 7.91 -5.48
CA LEU A 133 -5.39 7.05 -6.61
C LEU A 133 -5.45 7.79 -7.95
N LYS A 134 -6.43 8.68 -8.11
CA LYS A 134 -6.51 9.49 -9.31
C LYS A 134 -5.31 10.46 -9.42
N ALA A 135 -4.89 11.03 -8.30
CA ALA A 135 -3.69 11.85 -8.27
C ALA A 135 -2.43 11.05 -8.62
N VAL A 136 -2.36 9.79 -8.20
CA VAL A 136 -1.28 8.87 -8.58
C VAL A 136 -1.27 8.65 -10.10
N GLN A 137 -2.43 8.40 -10.68
CA GLN A 137 -2.56 8.22 -12.13
C GLN A 137 -2.07 9.46 -12.89
N GLU A 138 -2.49 10.64 -12.47
CA GLU A 138 -2.09 11.89 -13.09
C GLU A 138 -0.58 12.10 -13.01
N ARG A 139 0.03 11.84 -11.84
CA ARG A 139 1.48 11.97 -11.68
C ARG A 139 2.23 10.94 -12.51
N LEU A 140 1.74 9.72 -12.60
CA LEU A 140 2.36 8.70 -13.43
C LEU A 140 2.41 9.13 -14.91
N HIS A 141 1.36 9.75 -15.40
CA HIS A 141 1.34 10.30 -16.76
C HIS A 141 2.37 11.41 -16.97
N GLU A 142 2.64 12.21 -15.95
CA GLU A 142 3.64 13.27 -16.02
C GLU A 142 5.08 12.75 -16.06
N ILE A 143 5.35 11.63 -15.40
CA ILE A 143 6.71 11.08 -15.30
C ILE A 143 7.07 10.07 -16.39
N ILE A 144 6.09 9.47 -17.05
CA ILE A 144 6.35 8.64 -18.21
C ILE A 144 6.27 9.55 -19.47
#